data_fa97a98f1b6250a4d9edda087fbc311d
#
_entry.id   fa97a98f1b6250a4d9edda087fbc311d
#
_cell.length_a   1.000
_cell.length_b   1.000
_cell.length_c   1.000
_cell.angle_alpha   90.00
_cell.angle_beta   90.00
_cell.angle_gamma   90.00
#
_symmetry.space_group_name_H-M   'P 1'
#
loop_
_entity.id
_entity.type
_entity.pdbx_description
1 polymer ?
#
loop_
_entity_poly.entity_id
_entity_poly.type
_entity_poly.pdbx_seq_one_letter_code
_entity_poly.pdbx_strand_id
1 'polypeptide(L)'
;MAEDSIYNKHLDVFLLWACRETGVIEELLDGPVAASEVAAGAGVTDRAATVSLAALAEMGYAEQSDDGYEATAALDGFRPETDVLERGILPHRIDSLDHYMDLPELMETGEAPEHTEAGLRRYMAAMATIDDTTVRSIVTTAEHAHPRPERVLDVGGGPGKISEEFARRGADVTTLDIPPVVDLLESHHAEAGLDVVAGDARESLPEGFDLVVSARMILSFSPEELGAYFENAFDALEPGGTFMCTERVWDRSEIATNFAVHMLTVSPNGHMYTEAEYREALEAAGFVDTAVREVPDTPFQGIIGHKPD
;
A
#
# COMPACT_ATOMS: atom_id res chain seq x y z
N MET A 1 26.26 -17.11 15.63
CA MET A 1 25.02 -17.64 15.04
C MET A 1 24.00 -17.72 16.14
N ALA A 2 23.20 -16.78 16.33
CA ALA A 2 22.04 -16.66 17.23
C ALA A 2 21.99 -15.32 17.96
N GLU A 3 22.45 -14.26 17.33
CA GLU A 3 22.26 -12.91 17.85
C GLU A 3 21.61 -11.96 16.82
N ASP A 4 20.89 -12.52 15.83
CA ASP A 4 19.73 -11.87 15.27
C ASP A 4 18.60 -11.92 16.31
N SER A 5 18.93 -11.37 17.49
CA SER A 5 17.99 -11.35 18.57
C SER A 5 16.81 -10.47 18.16
N ILE A 6 15.64 -10.86 18.59
CA ILE A 6 14.39 -10.08 18.48
C ILE A 6 14.61 -8.61 18.89
N TYR A 7 15.63 -8.33 19.72
CA TYR A 7 16.01 -6.98 20.11
C TYR A 7 16.52 -6.11 18.96
N ASN A 8 17.34 -6.62 18.04
CA ASN A 8 17.99 -5.77 17.04
C ASN A 8 16.98 -5.25 16.00
N LYS A 9 16.13 -6.10 15.46
CA LYS A 9 15.15 -5.70 14.42
C LYS A 9 14.09 -4.73 14.91
N HIS A 10 13.72 -4.80 16.19
CA HIS A 10 12.74 -3.86 16.74
C HIS A 10 13.37 -2.53 17.12
N LEU A 11 14.61 -2.54 17.64
CA LEU A 11 15.30 -1.32 18.03
C LEU A 11 15.56 -0.40 16.83
N ASP A 12 15.89 -0.95 15.65
CA ASP A 12 16.11 -0.16 14.45
C ASP A 12 14.88 0.66 14.06
N VAL A 13 13.71 0.02 14.06
CA VAL A 13 12.44 0.67 13.71
C VAL A 13 12.05 1.70 14.76
N PHE A 14 12.18 1.38 16.06
CA PHE A 14 11.91 2.33 17.13
C PHE A 14 12.89 3.49 17.16
N LEU A 15 14.15 3.28 16.81
CA LEU A 15 15.12 4.36 16.70
C LEU A 15 14.76 5.34 15.59
N LEU A 16 14.42 4.83 14.40
CA LEU A 16 13.98 5.67 13.28
C LEU A 16 12.73 6.47 13.63
N TRP A 17 11.75 5.83 14.26
CA TRP A 17 10.55 6.50 14.76
C TRP A 17 10.90 7.58 15.79
N ALA A 18 11.71 7.28 16.80
CA ALA A 18 12.14 8.27 17.80
C ALA A 18 12.92 9.44 17.19
N CYS A 19 13.80 9.17 16.21
CA CYS A 19 14.52 10.21 15.48
C CYS A 19 13.58 11.07 14.62
N ARG A 20 12.51 10.48 14.09
CA ARG A 20 11.45 11.21 13.37
C ARG A 20 10.65 12.10 14.33
N GLU A 21 10.16 11.53 15.43
CA GLU A 21 9.34 12.24 16.42
C GLU A 21 10.08 13.39 17.12
N THR A 22 11.39 13.25 17.27
CA THR A 22 12.22 14.28 17.93
C THR A 22 12.80 15.31 16.97
N GLY A 23 12.66 15.13 15.64
CA GLY A 23 13.26 16.03 14.65
C GLY A 23 14.75 15.75 14.33
N VAL A 24 15.33 14.66 14.84
CA VAL A 24 16.74 14.29 14.53
C VAL A 24 16.92 13.99 13.04
N ILE A 25 15.91 13.38 12.38
CA ILE A 25 15.96 13.14 10.93
C ILE A 25 15.99 14.47 10.19
N GLU A 26 15.13 15.41 10.55
CA GLU A 26 15.04 16.73 9.94
C GLU A 26 16.36 17.49 9.97
N GLU A 27 17.05 17.48 11.12
CA GLU A 27 18.37 18.12 11.26
C GLU A 27 19.45 17.49 10.35
N LEU A 28 19.35 16.17 10.07
CA LEU A 28 20.25 15.48 9.14
C LEU A 28 20.00 15.83 7.67
N LEU A 29 18.76 16.17 7.31
CA LEU A 29 18.39 16.44 5.91
C LEU A 29 18.99 17.75 5.38
N ASP A 30 19.35 18.69 6.25
CA ASP A 30 19.89 20.00 5.87
C ASP A 30 21.38 19.98 5.47
N GLY A 31 22.07 18.85 5.61
CA GLY A 31 23.47 18.65 5.22
C GLY A 31 24.35 18.20 6.38
N PRO A 32 25.69 18.20 6.21
CA PRO A 32 26.60 17.77 7.27
C PRO A 32 26.40 18.57 8.55
N VAL A 33 26.16 17.89 9.67
CA VAL A 33 25.84 18.51 10.96
C VAL A 33 26.52 17.78 12.11
N ALA A 34 27.08 18.54 13.07
CA ALA A 34 27.71 17.96 14.25
C ALA A 34 26.65 17.44 15.25
N ALA A 35 26.97 16.36 15.99
CA ALA A 35 26.03 15.78 16.95
C ALA A 35 25.50 16.75 17.99
N SER A 36 26.33 17.75 18.39
CA SER A 36 25.91 18.80 19.32
C SER A 36 24.94 19.82 18.71
N GLU A 37 25.01 20.04 17.39
CA GLU A 37 24.07 20.88 16.65
C GLU A 37 22.73 20.18 16.49
N VAL A 38 22.75 18.90 16.14
CA VAL A 38 21.53 18.04 16.14
C VAL A 38 20.88 18.00 17.51
N ALA A 39 21.67 17.87 18.59
CA ALA A 39 21.15 17.92 19.96
C ALA A 39 20.42 19.22 20.26
N ALA A 40 20.97 20.35 19.84
CA ALA A 40 20.37 21.65 20.04
C ALA A 40 19.13 21.90 19.17
N GLY A 41 19.18 21.54 17.87
CA GLY A 41 18.10 21.74 16.92
C GLY A 41 16.89 20.86 17.22
N ALA A 42 17.11 19.58 17.42
CA ALA A 42 16.08 18.59 17.77
C ALA A 42 15.64 18.65 19.25
N GLY A 43 16.30 19.42 20.11
CA GLY A 43 15.97 19.53 21.54
C GLY A 43 16.20 18.24 22.32
N VAL A 44 17.13 17.40 21.87
CA VAL A 44 17.51 16.15 22.56
C VAL A 44 18.80 16.30 23.33
N THR A 45 19.15 15.32 24.18
CA THR A 45 20.43 15.41 24.92
C THR A 45 21.62 15.09 24.00
N ASP A 46 22.81 15.63 24.30
CA ASP A 46 24.05 15.35 23.56
C ASP A 46 24.32 13.85 23.45
N ARG A 47 24.04 13.10 24.52
CA ARG A 47 24.19 11.65 24.52
C ARG A 47 23.21 10.98 23.56
N ALA A 48 21.95 11.41 23.53
CA ALA A 48 20.94 10.86 22.64
C ALA A 48 21.34 11.12 21.18
N ALA A 49 21.69 12.37 20.83
CA ALA A 49 22.16 12.72 19.50
C ALA A 49 23.38 11.88 19.08
N THR A 50 24.41 11.80 19.93
CA THR A 50 25.62 11.02 19.63
C THR A 50 25.33 9.56 19.37
N VAL A 51 24.50 8.92 20.21
CA VAL A 51 24.20 7.48 20.08
C VAL A 51 23.29 7.23 18.88
N SER A 52 22.25 8.04 18.69
CA SER A 52 21.32 7.86 17.56
C SER A 52 21.99 8.09 16.21
N LEU A 53 22.82 9.12 16.07
CA LEU A 53 23.55 9.39 14.83
C LEU A 53 24.55 8.29 14.49
N ALA A 54 25.29 7.78 15.48
CA ALA A 54 26.18 6.65 15.27
C ALA A 54 25.40 5.39 14.82
N ALA A 55 24.26 5.11 15.43
CA ALA A 55 23.40 3.99 15.04
C ALA A 55 22.78 4.18 13.64
N LEU A 56 22.27 5.38 13.32
CA LEU A 56 21.79 5.70 11.98
C LEU A 56 22.88 5.53 10.91
N ALA A 57 24.13 5.87 11.23
CA ALA A 57 25.27 5.66 10.33
C ALA A 57 25.57 4.15 10.15
N GLU A 58 25.56 3.36 11.23
CA GLU A 58 25.75 1.90 11.16
C GLU A 58 24.63 1.22 10.35
N MET A 59 23.41 1.74 10.44
CA MET A 59 22.24 1.25 9.68
C MET A 59 22.19 1.76 8.23
N GLY A 60 23.10 2.67 7.83
CA GLY A 60 23.17 3.21 6.47
C GLY A 60 22.18 4.35 6.17
N TYR A 61 21.56 4.94 7.19
CA TYR A 61 20.69 6.11 7.06
C TYR A 61 21.44 7.44 7.13
N ALA A 62 22.65 7.43 7.69
CA ALA A 62 23.55 8.57 7.70
C ALA A 62 24.97 8.16 7.28
N GLU A 63 25.75 9.12 6.83
CA GLU A 63 27.21 9.00 6.65
C GLU A 63 27.93 9.90 7.64
N GLN A 64 29.02 9.38 8.22
CA GLN A 64 29.87 10.15 9.11
C GLN A 64 31.13 10.61 8.37
N SER A 65 31.44 11.91 8.46
CA SER A 65 32.64 12.55 7.91
C SER A 65 33.36 13.40 8.97
N ASP A 66 34.46 14.06 8.57
CA ASP A 66 35.16 15.03 9.43
C ASP A 66 34.28 16.28 9.73
N ASP A 67 33.30 16.57 8.87
CA ASP A 67 32.39 17.73 9.00
C ASP A 67 31.11 17.38 9.80
N GLY A 68 30.92 16.11 10.20
CA GLY A 68 29.75 15.65 10.96
C GLY A 68 29.01 14.49 10.33
N TYR A 69 27.70 14.45 10.53
CA TYR A 69 26.79 13.44 9.98
C TYR A 69 25.90 14.06 8.90
N GLU A 70 25.62 13.32 7.85
CA GLU A 70 24.75 13.70 6.74
C GLU A 70 23.80 12.56 6.37
N ALA A 71 22.56 12.89 6.01
CA ALA A 71 21.58 11.89 5.56
C ALA A 71 22.03 11.21 4.27
N THR A 72 21.85 9.90 4.19
CA THR A 72 21.96 9.18 2.91
C THR A 72 20.63 9.27 2.12
N ALA A 73 20.66 8.85 0.85
CA ALA A 73 19.46 8.74 0.01
C ALA A 73 18.34 7.87 0.62
N ALA A 74 18.65 7.03 1.60
CA ALA A 74 17.65 6.23 2.33
C ALA A 74 16.65 7.11 3.11
N LEU A 75 17.02 8.36 3.45
CA LEU A 75 16.15 9.32 4.12
C LEU A 75 15.52 10.37 3.18
N ASP A 76 15.77 10.33 1.88
CA ASP A 76 15.24 11.32 0.92
C ASP A 76 13.70 11.39 0.91
N GLY A 77 13.03 10.30 1.27
CA GLY A 77 11.57 10.25 1.40
C GLY A 77 11.00 11.19 2.48
N PHE A 78 11.81 11.63 3.43
CA PHE A 78 11.43 12.60 4.45
C PHE A 78 11.61 14.06 4.01
N ARG A 79 12.31 14.33 2.90
CA ARG A 79 12.50 15.69 2.40
C ARG A 79 11.16 16.28 1.92
N PRO A 80 10.84 17.53 2.29
CA PRO A 80 9.59 18.18 1.87
C PRO A 80 9.44 18.29 0.35
N GLU A 81 10.54 18.52 -0.38
CA GLU A 81 10.62 18.71 -1.81
C GLU A 81 10.52 17.42 -2.63
N THR A 82 10.68 16.25 -2.01
CA THR A 82 10.57 14.97 -2.71
C THR A 82 9.15 14.74 -3.22
N ASP A 83 9.01 14.40 -4.50
CA ASP A 83 7.72 14.06 -5.09
C ASP A 83 7.00 12.96 -4.30
N VAL A 84 5.66 13.03 -4.26
CA VAL A 84 4.86 12.11 -3.45
C VAL A 84 5.19 10.66 -3.74
N LEU A 85 5.31 10.28 -5.00
CA LEU A 85 5.52 8.89 -5.39
C LEU A 85 6.98 8.43 -5.29
N GLU A 86 7.93 9.37 -5.16
CA GLU A 86 9.35 9.08 -4.99
C GLU A 86 9.77 8.92 -3.52
N ARG A 87 8.89 9.25 -2.55
CA ARG A 87 9.19 9.17 -1.11
C ARG A 87 9.48 7.76 -0.61
N GLY A 88 9.07 6.75 -1.35
CA GLY A 88 9.29 5.37 -0.96
C GLY A 88 8.42 4.92 0.22
N ILE A 89 8.73 3.74 0.76
CA ILE A 89 7.91 3.10 1.80
C ILE A 89 8.31 3.51 3.23
N LEU A 90 9.52 4.04 3.44
CA LEU A 90 10.06 4.24 4.78
C LEU A 90 9.24 5.23 5.61
N PRO A 91 8.86 6.43 5.12
CA PRO A 91 8.01 7.35 5.88
C PRO A 91 6.68 6.72 6.31
N HIS A 92 6.02 5.96 5.42
CA HIS A 92 4.78 5.26 5.75
C HIS A 92 4.99 4.21 6.86
N ARG A 93 6.06 3.42 6.79
CA ARG A 93 6.35 2.40 7.81
C ARG A 93 6.65 3.00 9.18
N ILE A 94 7.36 4.11 9.23
CA ILE A 94 7.71 4.77 10.48
C ILE A 94 6.47 5.38 11.12
N ASP A 95 5.69 6.13 10.36
CA ASP A 95 4.47 6.75 10.88
C ASP A 95 3.38 5.73 11.26
N SER A 96 3.40 4.52 10.66
CA SER A 96 2.51 3.44 11.07
C SER A 96 2.78 2.90 12.47
N LEU A 97 3.94 3.22 13.07
CA LEU A 97 4.22 2.81 14.45
C LEU A 97 3.27 3.47 15.46
N ASP A 98 2.86 4.71 15.24
CA ASP A 98 1.89 5.39 16.09
C ASP A 98 0.59 4.58 16.18
N HIS A 99 0.09 4.08 15.04
CA HIS A 99 -1.09 3.22 15.01
C HIS A 99 -0.89 1.90 15.77
N TYR A 100 0.33 1.33 15.76
CA TYR A 100 0.62 0.13 16.56
C TYR A 100 0.74 0.44 18.05
N MET A 101 1.17 1.64 18.43
CA MET A 101 1.18 2.08 19.84
C MET A 101 -0.25 2.26 20.37
N ASP A 102 -1.18 2.66 19.51
CA ASP A 102 -2.60 2.83 19.83
C ASP A 102 -3.38 1.51 19.79
N LEU A 103 -2.75 0.38 19.43
CA LEU A 103 -3.41 -0.92 19.31
C LEU A 103 -4.23 -1.33 20.54
N PRO A 104 -3.81 -1.09 21.81
CA PRO A 104 -4.65 -1.38 22.97
C PRO A 104 -6.00 -0.65 22.93
N GLU A 105 -6.02 0.64 22.60
CA GLU A 105 -7.24 1.44 22.48
C GLU A 105 -8.12 0.97 21.33
N LEU A 106 -7.50 0.69 20.16
CA LEU A 106 -8.20 0.13 19.00
C LEU A 106 -8.86 -1.22 19.29
N MET A 107 -8.21 -2.07 20.07
CA MET A 107 -8.78 -3.36 20.51
C MET A 107 -9.95 -3.20 21.49
N GLU A 108 -9.99 -2.13 22.27
CA GLU A 108 -11.06 -1.84 23.23
C GLU A 108 -12.25 -1.16 22.57
N THR A 109 -12.00 -0.23 21.65
CA THR A 109 -13.04 0.64 21.06
C THR A 109 -13.52 0.17 19.68
N GLY A 110 -12.66 -0.48 18.90
CA GLY A 110 -12.90 -0.79 17.49
C GLY A 110 -12.86 0.45 16.58
N GLU A 111 -12.42 1.61 17.09
CA GLU A 111 -12.35 2.85 16.33
C GLU A 111 -10.98 2.94 15.63
N ALA A 112 -10.97 3.03 14.29
CA ALA A 112 -9.72 3.24 13.55
C ALA A 112 -9.27 4.70 13.62
N PRO A 113 -7.94 4.97 13.51
CA PRO A 113 -7.42 6.33 13.43
C PRO A 113 -7.98 7.09 12.23
N GLU A 114 -8.14 8.41 12.38
CA GLU A 114 -8.54 9.26 11.27
C GLU A 114 -7.47 9.28 10.16
N HIS A 115 -7.93 9.14 8.92
CA HIS A 115 -7.07 9.28 7.76
C HIS A 115 -6.75 10.76 7.50
N THR A 116 -5.48 11.13 7.67
CA THR A 116 -5.01 12.47 7.37
C THR A 116 -4.50 12.58 5.92
N GLU A 117 -4.52 13.80 5.34
CA GLU A 117 -3.93 14.04 4.01
C GLU A 117 -2.44 13.63 3.99
N ALA A 118 -1.70 13.93 5.05
CA ALA A 118 -0.31 13.53 5.16
C ALA A 118 -0.14 11.99 5.20
N GLY A 119 -1.03 11.28 5.89
CA GLY A 119 -1.09 9.81 5.89
C GLY A 119 -1.38 9.25 4.50
N LEU A 120 -2.35 9.84 3.78
CA LEU A 120 -2.67 9.45 2.41
C LEU A 120 -1.47 9.62 1.46
N ARG A 121 -0.76 10.76 1.54
CA ARG A 121 0.46 11.00 0.75
C ARG A 121 1.52 9.93 0.98
N ARG A 122 1.78 9.56 2.24
CA ARG A 122 2.74 8.50 2.60
C ARG A 122 2.27 7.11 2.16
N TYR A 123 0.97 6.85 2.24
CA TYR A 123 0.39 5.59 1.78
C TYR A 123 0.52 5.45 0.26
N MET A 124 0.21 6.49 -0.53
CA MET A 124 0.39 6.46 -1.99
C MET A 124 1.85 6.28 -2.38
N ALA A 125 2.78 6.95 -1.68
CA ALA A 125 4.22 6.73 -1.84
C ALA A 125 4.60 5.26 -1.61
N ALA A 126 4.10 4.65 -0.55
CA ALA A 126 4.34 3.24 -0.26
C ALA A 126 3.73 2.30 -1.32
N MET A 127 2.54 2.62 -1.84
CA MET A 127 1.90 1.84 -2.91
C MET A 127 2.68 1.93 -4.23
N ALA A 128 3.29 3.07 -4.52
CA ALA A 128 4.14 3.24 -5.70
C ALA A 128 5.43 2.39 -5.68
N THR A 129 5.83 1.88 -4.51
CA THR A 129 7.03 1.01 -4.39
C THR A 129 6.81 -0.43 -4.85
N ILE A 130 5.61 -0.80 -5.30
CA ILE A 130 5.39 -2.12 -5.89
C ILE A 130 6.37 -2.34 -7.05
N ASP A 131 7.09 -3.45 -7.01
CA ASP A 131 8.08 -3.74 -8.05
C ASP A 131 7.43 -4.20 -9.36
N ASP A 132 8.10 -3.91 -10.47
CA ASP A 132 7.62 -4.21 -11.82
C ASP A 132 7.37 -5.72 -12.06
N THR A 133 8.08 -6.60 -11.35
CA THR A 133 7.87 -8.05 -11.47
C THR A 133 6.53 -8.44 -10.88
N THR A 134 6.21 -7.90 -9.70
CA THR A 134 4.92 -8.09 -9.05
C THR A 134 3.79 -7.55 -9.93
N VAL A 135 3.92 -6.32 -10.46
CA VAL A 135 2.92 -5.72 -11.38
C VAL A 135 2.68 -6.62 -12.60
N ARG A 136 3.76 -7.06 -13.28
CA ARG A 136 3.67 -7.95 -14.44
C ARG A 136 3.04 -9.29 -14.10
N SER A 137 3.33 -9.86 -12.93
CA SER A 137 2.72 -11.12 -12.49
C SER A 137 1.23 -10.98 -12.24
N ILE A 138 0.77 -9.88 -11.63
CA ILE A 138 -0.65 -9.58 -11.44
C ILE A 138 -1.35 -9.48 -12.79
N VAL A 139 -0.85 -8.62 -13.68
CA VAL A 139 -1.45 -8.39 -15.00
C VAL A 139 -1.45 -9.66 -15.85
N THR A 140 -0.38 -10.46 -15.82
CA THR A 140 -0.31 -11.73 -16.54
C THR A 140 -1.31 -12.75 -15.98
N THR A 141 -1.53 -12.77 -14.66
CA THR A 141 -2.53 -13.64 -14.02
C THR A 141 -3.94 -13.25 -14.46
N ALA A 142 -4.22 -11.94 -14.54
CA ALA A 142 -5.50 -11.43 -15.05
C ALA A 142 -5.71 -11.79 -16.53
N GLU A 143 -4.70 -11.63 -17.39
CA GLU A 143 -4.77 -12.02 -18.80
C GLU A 143 -4.90 -13.55 -19.01
N HIS A 144 -4.44 -14.36 -18.06
CA HIS A 144 -4.71 -15.80 -18.11
C HIS A 144 -6.15 -16.14 -17.74
N ALA A 145 -6.81 -15.31 -16.93
CA ALA A 145 -8.23 -15.45 -16.61
C ALA A 145 -9.12 -14.88 -17.72
N HIS A 146 -8.72 -13.74 -18.30
CA HIS A 146 -9.40 -13.10 -19.43
C HIS A 146 -8.39 -12.76 -20.54
N PRO A 147 -8.20 -13.61 -21.56
CA PRO A 147 -7.16 -13.41 -22.57
C PRO A 147 -7.41 -12.18 -23.47
N ARG A 148 -6.42 -11.28 -23.51
CA ARG A 148 -6.43 -10.06 -24.34
C ARG A 148 -7.63 -9.15 -24.02
N PRO A 149 -7.71 -8.62 -22.79
CA PRO A 149 -8.78 -7.71 -22.43
C PRO A 149 -8.70 -6.46 -23.32
N GLU A 150 -9.85 -5.98 -23.78
CA GLU A 150 -9.94 -4.76 -24.61
C GLU A 150 -10.21 -3.53 -23.75
N ARG A 151 -11.10 -3.65 -22.74
CA ARG A 151 -11.53 -2.56 -21.85
C ARG A 151 -11.39 -2.98 -20.38
N VAL A 152 -10.41 -2.41 -19.71
CA VAL A 152 -10.07 -2.75 -18.33
C VAL A 152 -10.47 -1.63 -17.38
N LEU A 153 -11.16 -1.98 -16.28
CA LEU A 153 -11.36 -1.11 -15.13
C LEU A 153 -10.42 -1.53 -14.00
N ASP A 154 -9.49 -0.65 -13.64
CA ASP A 154 -8.60 -0.82 -12.48
C ASP A 154 -9.17 -0.06 -11.28
N VAL A 155 -9.75 -0.80 -10.32
CA VAL A 155 -10.46 -0.26 -9.16
C VAL A 155 -9.55 -0.13 -7.96
N GLY A 156 -9.45 1.08 -7.39
CA GLY A 156 -8.48 1.40 -6.36
C GLY A 156 -7.06 1.44 -6.93
N GLY A 157 -6.92 1.95 -8.16
CA GLY A 157 -5.66 1.89 -8.91
C GLY A 157 -4.52 2.73 -8.32
N GLY A 158 -4.82 3.68 -7.41
CA GLY A 158 -3.83 4.48 -6.71
C GLY A 158 -2.80 5.14 -7.65
N PRO A 159 -1.50 4.82 -7.52
CA PRO A 159 -0.45 5.35 -8.40
C PRO A 159 -0.53 4.92 -9.88
N GLY A 160 -1.45 4.01 -10.24
CA GLY A 160 -1.69 3.62 -11.63
C GLY A 160 -0.76 2.55 -12.20
N LYS A 161 0.11 1.93 -11.41
CA LYS A 161 1.09 0.94 -11.87
C LYS A 161 0.50 -0.25 -12.63
N ILE A 162 -0.66 -0.74 -12.22
CA ILE A 162 -1.36 -1.85 -12.87
C ILE A 162 -2.04 -1.34 -14.15
N SER A 163 -2.69 -0.18 -14.09
CA SER A 163 -3.29 0.50 -15.25
C SER A 163 -2.26 0.75 -16.35
N GLU A 164 -1.08 1.29 -16.02
CA GLU A 164 0.02 1.52 -16.96
C GLU A 164 0.47 0.22 -17.64
N GLU A 165 0.58 -0.88 -16.91
CA GLU A 165 1.01 -2.16 -17.46
C GLU A 165 -0.04 -2.74 -18.41
N PHE A 166 -1.34 -2.64 -18.10
CA PHE A 166 -2.41 -3.03 -19.03
C PHE A 166 -2.42 -2.15 -20.29
N ALA A 167 -2.29 -0.81 -20.13
CA ALA A 167 -2.21 0.12 -21.25
C ALA A 167 -0.99 -0.18 -22.14
N ARG A 168 0.16 -0.50 -21.54
CA ARG A 168 1.37 -0.91 -22.25
C ARG A 168 1.17 -2.20 -23.06
N ARG A 169 0.28 -3.10 -22.61
CA ARG A 169 -0.09 -4.33 -23.33
C ARG A 169 -1.19 -4.10 -24.37
N GLY A 170 -1.74 -2.89 -24.47
CA GLY A 170 -2.66 -2.46 -25.52
C GLY A 170 -4.13 -2.47 -25.14
N ALA A 171 -4.48 -2.61 -23.87
CA ALA A 171 -5.84 -2.44 -23.38
C ALA A 171 -6.21 -0.96 -23.26
N ASP A 172 -7.49 -0.64 -23.43
CA ASP A 172 -8.10 0.63 -23.04
C ASP A 172 -8.42 0.58 -21.55
N VAL A 173 -7.80 1.42 -20.73
CA VAL A 173 -7.82 1.30 -19.26
C VAL A 173 -8.44 2.53 -18.64
N THR A 174 -9.45 2.31 -17.82
CA THR A 174 -9.98 3.32 -16.90
C THR A 174 -9.53 2.97 -15.48
N THR A 175 -8.92 3.92 -14.79
CA THR A 175 -8.54 3.81 -13.37
C THR A 175 -9.63 4.47 -12.52
N LEU A 176 -10.12 3.80 -11.49
CA LEU A 176 -11.04 4.40 -10.53
C LEU A 176 -10.40 4.43 -9.14
N ASP A 177 -10.50 5.57 -8.46
CA ASP A 177 -10.14 5.70 -7.05
C ASP A 177 -11.00 6.75 -6.35
N ILE A 178 -10.93 6.79 -5.02
CA ILE A 178 -11.67 7.79 -4.22
C ILE A 178 -11.19 9.21 -4.53
N PRO A 179 -12.07 10.22 -4.46
CA PRO A 179 -11.71 11.60 -4.81
C PRO A 179 -10.42 12.12 -4.18
N PRO A 180 -10.09 11.89 -2.89
CA PRO A 180 -8.84 12.37 -2.31
C PRO A 180 -7.57 11.78 -2.96
N VAL A 181 -7.63 10.55 -3.47
CA VAL A 181 -6.50 9.92 -4.20
C VAL A 181 -6.38 10.53 -5.59
N VAL A 182 -7.51 10.67 -6.30
CA VAL A 182 -7.53 11.27 -7.64
C VAL A 182 -6.99 12.71 -7.60
N ASP A 183 -7.46 13.52 -6.66
CA ASP A 183 -6.99 14.91 -6.48
C ASP A 183 -5.49 14.97 -6.15
N LEU A 184 -5.01 14.07 -5.27
CA LEU A 184 -3.61 14.00 -4.87
C LEU A 184 -2.67 13.66 -6.02
N LEU A 185 -3.11 12.79 -6.93
CA LEU A 185 -2.28 12.20 -8.00
C LEU A 185 -2.64 12.75 -9.39
N GLU A 186 -3.45 13.81 -9.49
CA GLU A 186 -3.93 14.37 -10.75
C GLU A 186 -2.80 14.61 -11.77
N SER A 187 -1.72 15.27 -11.33
CA SER A 187 -0.58 15.56 -12.20
C SER A 187 0.12 14.29 -12.69
N HIS A 188 0.32 13.32 -11.78
CA HIS A 188 0.96 12.05 -12.10
C HIS A 188 0.12 11.24 -13.11
N HIS A 189 -1.19 11.12 -12.87
CA HIS A 189 -2.10 10.42 -13.77
C HIS A 189 -2.14 11.06 -15.17
N ALA A 190 -2.13 12.41 -15.22
CA ALA A 190 -2.10 13.14 -16.48
C ALA A 190 -0.77 12.92 -17.25
N GLU A 191 0.38 12.91 -16.57
CA GLU A 191 1.67 12.63 -17.16
C GLU A 191 1.79 11.18 -17.67
N ALA A 192 1.21 10.24 -16.95
CA ALA A 192 1.12 8.83 -17.33
C ALA A 192 0.09 8.58 -18.46
N GLY A 193 -0.75 9.55 -18.76
CA GLY A 193 -1.79 9.45 -19.80
C GLY A 193 -2.92 8.49 -19.41
N LEU A 194 -3.20 8.35 -18.12
CA LEU A 194 -4.27 7.49 -17.61
C LEU A 194 -5.63 8.19 -17.69
N ASP A 195 -6.66 7.43 -18.03
CA ASP A 195 -8.06 7.84 -17.90
C ASP A 195 -8.53 7.51 -16.48
N VAL A 196 -8.87 8.55 -15.69
CA VAL A 196 -9.14 8.39 -14.26
C VAL A 196 -10.53 8.92 -13.92
N VAL A 197 -11.26 8.13 -13.14
CA VAL A 197 -12.60 8.43 -12.62
C VAL A 197 -12.57 8.44 -11.10
N ALA A 198 -13.06 9.53 -10.49
CA ALA A 198 -13.26 9.61 -9.06
C ALA A 198 -14.58 8.92 -8.66
N GLY A 199 -14.51 7.96 -7.71
CA GLY A 199 -15.68 7.23 -7.24
C GLY A 199 -15.39 6.32 -6.06
N ASP A 200 -16.43 5.86 -5.39
CA ASP A 200 -16.34 4.84 -4.33
C ASP A 200 -16.85 3.51 -4.89
N ALA A 201 -15.98 2.53 -4.93
CA ALA A 201 -16.29 1.21 -5.45
C ALA A 201 -17.42 0.48 -4.68
N ARG A 202 -17.67 0.89 -3.44
CA ARG A 202 -18.76 0.37 -2.61
C ARG A 202 -20.13 0.91 -3.02
N GLU A 203 -20.17 2.07 -3.69
CA GLU A 203 -21.41 2.72 -4.14
C GLU A 203 -21.77 2.31 -5.56
N SER A 204 -20.83 2.46 -6.50
CA SER A 204 -21.05 2.11 -7.92
C SER A 204 -19.74 2.08 -8.70
N LEU A 205 -19.74 1.37 -9.82
CA LEU A 205 -18.66 1.35 -10.81
C LEU A 205 -19.21 1.76 -12.20
N PRO A 206 -18.39 2.34 -13.08
CA PRO A 206 -18.77 2.56 -14.47
C PRO A 206 -18.92 1.21 -15.19
N GLU A 207 -19.81 1.15 -16.17
CA GLU A 207 -20.16 -0.07 -16.90
C GLU A 207 -19.44 -0.20 -18.24
N GLY A 208 -19.42 -1.43 -18.78
CA GLY A 208 -18.98 -1.73 -20.13
C GLY A 208 -17.54 -2.17 -20.25
N PHE A 209 -17.03 -2.91 -19.28
CA PHE A 209 -15.69 -3.48 -19.26
C PHE A 209 -15.73 -4.99 -19.50
N ASP A 210 -14.69 -5.52 -20.14
CA ASP A 210 -14.52 -6.96 -20.27
C ASP A 210 -13.64 -7.55 -19.16
N LEU A 211 -12.87 -6.69 -18.47
CA LEU A 211 -12.09 -7.06 -17.29
C LEU A 211 -12.18 -5.96 -16.22
N VAL A 212 -12.57 -6.37 -15.01
CA VAL A 212 -12.46 -5.52 -13.80
C VAL A 212 -11.37 -6.09 -12.92
N VAL A 213 -10.39 -5.26 -12.56
CA VAL A 213 -9.29 -5.64 -11.67
C VAL A 213 -9.23 -4.74 -10.44
N SER A 214 -8.73 -5.28 -9.33
CA SER A 214 -8.29 -4.49 -8.17
C SER A 214 -7.12 -5.18 -7.48
N ALA A 215 -6.30 -4.42 -6.76
CA ALA A 215 -5.18 -5.00 -6.03
C ALA A 215 -4.96 -4.34 -4.69
N ARG A 216 -4.90 -5.14 -3.62
CA ARG A 216 -4.56 -4.70 -2.26
C ARG A 216 -5.50 -3.63 -1.70
N MET A 217 -6.78 -3.71 -2.02
CA MET A 217 -7.79 -2.72 -1.63
C MET A 217 -8.84 -3.30 -0.67
N ILE A 218 -9.33 -4.51 -0.97
CA ILE A 218 -10.57 -5.01 -0.37
C ILE A 218 -10.45 -5.54 1.06
N LEU A 219 -9.25 -5.69 1.60
CA LEU A 219 -9.06 -6.11 2.99
C LEU A 219 -9.48 -5.03 4.01
N SER A 220 -9.71 -3.79 3.56
CA SER A 220 -10.29 -2.72 4.38
C SER A 220 -11.83 -2.78 4.47
N PHE A 221 -12.47 -3.63 3.69
CA PHE A 221 -13.91 -3.76 3.61
C PHE A 221 -14.45 -4.75 4.65
N SER A 222 -15.63 -4.44 5.20
CA SER A 222 -16.43 -5.41 5.94
C SER A 222 -17.00 -6.47 4.99
N PRO A 223 -17.50 -7.61 5.47
CA PRO A 223 -18.17 -8.61 4.64
C PRO A 223 -19.35 -8.04 3.82
N GLU A 224 -20.09 -7.08 4.37
CA GLU A 224 -21.19 -6.40 3.69
C GLU A 224 -20.67 -5.49 2.55
N GLU A 225 -19.63 -4.70 2.81
CA GLU A 225 -18.99 -3.84 1.81
C GLU A 225 -18.31 -4.65 0.71
N LEU A 226 -17.73 -5.81 1.05
CA LEU A 226 -17.15 -6.74 0.08
C LEU A 226 -18.23 -7.29 -0.87
N GLY A 227 -19.38 -7.68 -0.32
CA GLY A 227 -20.53 -8.15 -1.12
C GLY A 227 -21.01 -7.06 -2.07
N ALA A 228 -21.22 -5.83 -1.59
CA ALA A 228 -21.63 -4.69 -2.41
C ALA A 228 -20.60 -4.39 -3.52
N TYR A 229 -19.32 -4.43 -3.20
CA TYR A 229 -18.27 -4.25 -4.21
C TYR A 229 -18.30 -5.33 -5.30
N PHE A 230 -18.50 -6.59 -4.95
CA PHE A 230 -18.60 -7.66 -5.95
C PHE A 230 -19.86 -7.56 -6.83
N GLU A 231 -21.00 -7.11 -6.26
CA GLU A 231 -22.20 -6.80 -7.03
C GLU A 231 -21.94 -5.67 -8.03
N ASN A 232 -21.31 -4.56 -7.59
CA ASN A 232 -20.93 -3.45 -8.45
C ASN A 232 -19.95 -3.89 -9.56
N ALA A 233 -18.96 -4.74 -9.22
CA ALA A 233 -18.00 -5.26 -10.19
C ALA A 233 -18.69 -6.19 -11.22
N PHE A 234 -19.68 -6.98 -10.79
CA PHE A 234 -20.50 -7.78 -11.69
C PHE A 234 -21.29 -6.92 -12.66
N ASP A 235 -21.91 -5.85 -12.17
CA ASP A 235 -22.69 -4.93 -13.00
C ASP A 235 -21.81 -4.16 -14.01
N ALA A 236 -20.59 -3.77 -13.61
CA ALA A 236 -19.62 -3.08 -14.46
C ALA A 236 -19.15 -3.90 -15.66
N LEU A 237 -19.18 -5.23 -15.55
CA LEU A 237 -18.73 -6.14 -16.59
C LEU A 237 -19.77 -6.35 -17.70
N GLU A 238 -19.30 -6.49 -18.94
CA GLU A 238 -20.11 -7.03 -20.04
C GLU A 238 -20.34 -8.53 -19.87
N PRO A 239 -21.38 -9.13 -20.50
CA PRO A 239 -21.56 -10.58 -20.54
C PRO A 239 -20.28 -11.28 -21.04
N GLY A 240 -19.86 -12.37 -20.37
CA GLY A 240 -18.59 -13.06 -20.65
C GLY A 240 -17.36 -12.39 -20.04
N GLY A 241 -17.51 -11.25 -19.38
CA GLY A 241 -16.41 -10.52 -18.72
C GLY A 241 -15.86 -11.23 -17.47
N THR A 242 -14.72 -10.78 -17.00
CA THR A 242 -14.01 -11.38 -15.87
C THR A 242 -13.70 -10.34 -14.80
N PHE A 243 -13.90 -10.72 -13.57
CA PHE A 243 -13.40 -10.02 -12.38
C PHE A 243 -12.16 -10.72 -11.83
N MET A 244 -11.14 -9.94 -11.44
CA MET A 244 -10.03 -10.45 -10.65
C MET A 244 -9.59 -9.43 -9.62
N CYS A 245 -9.61 -9.79 -8.34
CA CYS A 245 -8.86 -9.03 -7.34
C CYS A 245 -7.63 -9.79 -6.85
N THR A 246 -6.62 -9.04 -6.40
CA THR A 246 -5.34 -9.59 -5.93
C THR A 246 -5.14 -9.22 -4.47
N GLU A 247 -5.16 -10.23 -3.59
CA GLU A 247 -5.07 -10.04 -2.15
C GLU A 247 -4.28 -11.15 -1.44
N ARG A 248 -4.06 -10.97 -0.14
CA ARG A 248 -3.65 -12.03 0.77
C ARG A 248 -4.88 -12.77 1.27
N VAL A 249 -4.93 -14.07 1.01
CA VAL A 249 -6.02 -14.95 1.45
C VAL A 249 -5.64 -15.60 2.78
N TRP A 250 -6.56 -15.60 3.76
CA TRP A 250 -6.27 -16.04 5.15
C TRP A 250 -5.63 -17.42 5.24
N ASP A 251 -6.20 -18.40 4.55
CA ASP A 251 -5.79 -19.79 4.61
C ASP A 251 -4.72 -20.17 3.56
N ARG A 252 -4.18 -19.17 2.85
CA ARG A 252 -3.13 -19.34 1.84
C ARG A 252 -1.86 -18.55 2.14
N SER A 253 -1.94 -17.47 2.90
CA SER A 253 -0.82 -16.58 3.18
C SER A 253 -0.09 -16.98 4.46
N GLU A 254 1.23 -17.18 4.39
CA GLU A 254 2.08 -17.48 5.55
C GLU A 254 2.09 -16.37 6.61
N ILE A 255 1.79 -15.12 6.21
CA ILE A 255 1.77 -13.96 7.10
C ILE A 255 0.36 -13.49 7.44
N ALA A 256 -0.68 -14.27 7.12
CA ALA A 256 -2.07 -13.88 7.29
C ALA A 256 -2.38 -13.35 8.71
N THR A 257 -1.96 -14.08 9.75
CA THR A 257 -2.22 -13.69 11.13
C THR A 257 -1.56 -12.35 11.48
N ASN A 258 -0.29 -12.14 11.09
CA ASN A 258 0.40 -10.88 11.36
C ASN A 258 -0.21 -9.73 10.55
N PHE A 259 -0.63 -10.02 9.31
CA PHE A 259 -1.29 -9.02 8.47
C PHE A 259 -2.70 -8.67 8.98
N ALA A 260 -3.42 -9.61 9.56
CA ALA A 260 -4.70 -9.34 10.22
C ALA A 260 -4.54 -8.38 11.43
N VAL A 261 -3.45 -8.51 12.21
CA VAL A 261 -3.13 -7.55 13.27
C VAL A 261 -2.85 -6.16 12.68
N HIS A 262 -2.13 -6.09 11.54
CA HIS A 262 -1.95 -4.82 10.83
C HIS A 262 -3.30 -4.22 10.39
N MET A 263 -4.21 -5.04 9.87
CA MET A 263 -5.54 -4.55 9.45
C MET A 263 -6.36 -3.94 10.59
N LEU A 264 -6.18 -4.38 11.84
CA LEU A 264 -6.80 -3.72 13.00
C LEU A 264 -6.35 -2.27 13.18
N THR A 265 -5.13 -1.92 12.74
CA THR A 265 -4.58 -0.55 12.86
C THR A 265 -4.94 0.34 11.67
N VAL A 266 -5.49 -0.22 10.59
CA VAL A 266 -5.72 0.50 9.33
C VAL A 266 -7.21 0.79 9.10
N SER A 267 -8.09 -0.13 9.52
CA SER A 267 -9.52 -0.01 9.24
C SER A 267 -10.35 -0.65 10.36
N PRO A 268 -11.43 0.00 10.83
CA PRO A 268 -12.35 -0.59 11.80
C PRO A 268 -13.05 -1.84 11.25
N ASN A 269 -13.16 -1.94 9.92
CA ASN A 269 -13.82 -3.03 9.21
C ASN A 269 -12.83 -4.01 8.59
N GLY A 270 -11.51 -3.74 8.72
CA GLY A 270 -10.46 -4.53 8.09
C GLY A 270 -10.56 -6.03 8.43
N HIS A 271 -10.63 -6.86 7.40
CA HIS A 271 -10.85 -8.29 7.54
C HIS A 271 -9.95 -9.09 6.59
N MET A 272 -9.47 -10.23 7.06
CA MET A 272 -8.76 -11.20 6.22
C MET A 272 -9.73 -12.34 5.86
N TYR A 273 -10.03 -12.47 4.59
CA TYR A 273 -10.98 -13.47 4.10
C TYR A 273 -10.28 -14.78 3.72
N THR A 274 -10.96 -15.89 3.95
CA THR A 274 -10.58 -17.23 3.46
C THR A 274 -10.96 -17.40 1.99
N GLU A 275 -10.39 -18.40 1.33
CA GLU A 275 -10.81 -18.78 -0.04
C GLU A 275 -12.31 -19.08 -0.12
N ALA A 276 -12.86 -19.75 0.91
CA ALA A 276 -14.28 -20.10 0.94
C ALA A 276 -15.19 -18.86 1.00
N GLU A 277 -14.85 -17.87 1.84
CA GLU A 277 -15.59 -16.62 1.96
C GLU A 277 -15.56 -15.81 0.67
N TYR A 278 -14.40 -15.71 0.01
CA TYR A 278 -14.30 -15.04 -1.30
C TYR A 278 -15.18 -15.72 -2.37
N ARG A 279 -15.16 -17.05 -2.43
CA ARG A 279 -15.98 -17.78 -3.40
C ARG A 279 -17.47 -17.60 -3.13
N GLU A 280 -17.89 -17.70 -1.87
CA GLU A 280 -19.28 -17.50 -1.47
C GLU A 280 -19.77 -16.10 -1.82
N ALA A 281 -18.96 -15.06 -1.55
CA ALA A 281 -19.31 -13.68 -1.87
C ALA A 281 -19.37 -13.43 -3.39
N LEU A 282 -18.44 -13.96 -4.19
CA LEU A 282 -18.49 -13.88 -5.65
C LEU A 282 -19.72 -14.60 -6.23
N GLU A 283 -20.02 -15.81 -5.76
CA GLU A 283 -21.19 -16.59 -6.22
C GLU A 283 -22.50 -15.90 -5.83
N ALA A 284 -22.57 -15.27 -4.64
CA ALA A 284 -23.71 -14.47 -4.22
C ALA A 284 -23.94 -13.24 -5.11
N ALA A 285 -22.88 -12.60 -5.61
CA ALA A 285 -22.93 -11.49 -6.57
C ALA A 285 -23.28 -11.95 -8.01
N GLY A 286 -23.34 -13.25 -8.27
CA GLY A 286 -23.74 -13.81 -9.58
C GLY A 286 -22.59 -14.34 -10.45
N PHE A 287 -21.35 -14.24 -9.98
CA PHE A 287 -20.20 -14.81 -10.69
C PHE A 287 -20.24 -16.35 -10.73
N VAL A 288 -19.74 -16.91 -11.82
CA VAL A 288 -19.57 -18.36 -12.01
C VAL A 288 -18.08 -18.70 -12.18
N ASP A 289 -17.76 -20.00 -12.16
CA ASP A 289 -16.39 -20.51 -12.35
C ASP A 289 -15.35 -19.80 -11.44
N THR A 290 -15.75 -19.55 -10.20
CA THR A 290 -14.92 -18.86 -9.21
C THR A 290 -13.65 -19.63 -8.89
N ALA A 291 -12.52 -18.94 -8.80
CA ALA A 291 -11.21 -19.54 -8.52
C ALA A 291 -10.35 -18.62 -7.64
N VAL A 292 -9.52 -19.25 -6.79
CA VAL A 292 -8.40 -18.58 -6.12
C VAL A 292 -7.12 -19.24 -6.60
N ARG A 293 -6.19 -18.43 -7.14
CA ARG A 293 -4.94 -18.91 -7.74
C ARG A 293 -3.76 -18.12 -7.19
N GLU A 294 -2.61 -18.76 -7.08
CA GLU A 294 -1.37 -18.05 -6.77
C GLU A 294 -1.01 -17.05 -7.88
N VAL A 295 -0.58 -15.85 -7.49
CA VAL A 295 0.08 -14.91 -8.41
C VAL A 295 1.57 -15.19 -8.36
N PRO A 296 2.19 -15.70 -9.43
CA PRO A 296 3.58 -16.18 -9.39
C PRO A 296 4.57 -15.13 -8.89
N ASP A 297 5.56 -15.57 -8.10
CA ASP A 297 6.63 -14.74 -7.54
C ASP A 297 6.14 -13.58 -6.65
N THR A 298 4.94 -13.70 -6.09
CA THR A 298 4.34 -12.71 -5.18
C THR A 298 3.73 -13.38 -3.95
N PRO A 299 3.49 -12.65 -2.85
CA PRO A 299 2.77 -13.19 -1.69
C PRO A 299 1.25 -13.12 -1.85
N PHE A 300 0.74 -12.91 -3.06
CA PHE A 300 -0.69 -12.65 -3.31
C PHE A 300 -1.37 -13.81 -4.02
N GLN A 301 -2.69 -13.85 -3.88
CA GLN A 301 -3.59 -14.71 -4.62
C GLN A 301 -4.51 -13.86 -5.49
N GLY A 302 -4.78 -14.34 -6.71
CA GLY A 302 -5.81 -13.80 -7.60
C GLY A 302 -7.15 -14.50 -7.31
N ILE A 303 -8.12 -13.71 -6.89
CA ILE A 303 -9.51 -14.12 -6.66
C ILE A 303 -10.28 -13.78 -7.92
N ILE A 304 -10.83 -14.77 -8.61
CA ILE A 304 -11.35 -14.68 -9.97
C ILE A 304 -12.80 -15.12 -9.99
N GLY A 305 -13.64 -14.39 -10.73
CA GLY A 305 -15.01 -14.75 -11.04
C GLY A 305 -15.36 -14.36 -12.49
N HIS A 306 -16.20 -15.14 -13.16
CA HIS A 306 -16.63 -14.87 -14.52
C HIS A 306 -18.11 -14.49 -14.55
N LYS A 307 -18.46 -13.44 -15.32
CA LYS A 307 -19.86 -13.09 -15.60
C LYS A 307 -20.37 -13.99 -16.72
N PRO A 308 -21.52 -14.66 -16.57
CA PRO A 308 -22.13 -15.45 -17.64
C PRO A 308 -22.40 -14.62 -18.91
N ASP A 309 -22.49 -15.33 -20.09
CA ASP A 309 -22.88 -14.75 -21.37
C ASP A 309 -24.30 -14.20 -21.37
#